data_add39ce1e0c2d64f928e1efc79dcaa22
#
_entry.id   add39ce1e0c2d64f928e1efc79dcaa22
#
_cell.length_a   1.000
_cell.length_b   1.000
_cell.length_c   1.000
_cell.angle_alpha   90.00
_cell.angle_beta   90.00
_cell.angle_gamma   90.00
#
_symmetry.space_group_name_H-M   'P 1'
#
loop_
_entity.id
_entity.type
_entity.pdbx_description
1 polymer ?
#
loop_
_entity_poly.entity_id
_entity_poly.type
_entity_poly.pdbx_seq_one_letter_code
_entity_poly.pdbx_strand_id
1 'polypeptide(L)'
;GFLSNQVFARMLAEWEEVYPDSVAVRKWNLFKNGGRAQTTQGCIELMLGEKLNIFTTEGAKAFALNPHQVDFAKMGRKKIALFLNISDMDRSQDKFLNMIYTQAFHILCRSADKDYADHRLKVPVRIILDDFASNTTIPDFDKIISVIRSREIYVSIILQSITQLYGIYGLEKGQTIINNCDNCLYLGGQDVETAKYIAVKANKTANTILEMPVTDAYLFTRGQKPCKVEKYDCSI
;
A
#
# COMPACT_ATOMS: atom_id res chain seq x y z
N GLY A 1 24.34 -16.98 -6.14
CA GLY A 1 25.30 -16.15 -5.49
C GLY A 1 25.11 -14.72 -5.82
N PHE A 2 24.92 -13.88 -4.83
CA PHE A 2 25.04 -12.44 -4.96
C PHE A 2 26.34 -12.12 -5.69
N LEU A 3 26.34 -11.10 -6.54
CA LEU A 3 27.49 -10.48 -7.15
C LEU A 3 28.69 -10.66 -6.19
N SER A 4 29.72 -11.39 -6.61
CA SER A 4 30.86 -11.58 -5.73
C SER A 4 31.21 -10.21 -5.14
N ASN A 5 31.59 -10.13 -3.88
CA ASN A 5 31.93 -8.86 -3.21
C ASN A 5 32.83 -7.97 -4.08
N GLN A 6 33.63 -8.57 -4.97
CA GLN A 6 34.50 -7.89 -5.91
C GLN A 6 33.76 -7.15 -7.04
N VAL A 7 32.70 -7.75 -7.63
CA VAL A 7 31.93 -7.10 -8.71
C VAL A 7 31.14 -5.90 -8.17
N PHE A 8 30.50 -6.06 -7.02
CA PHE A 8 29.75 -4.99 -6.39
C PHE A 8 30.68 -3.86 -5.89
N ALA A 9 31.82 -4.22 -5.30
CA ALA A 9 32.83 -3.26 -4.88
C ALA A 9 33.38 -2.46 -6.07
N ARG A 10 33.61 -3.12 -7.22
CA ARG A 10 34.05 -2.45 -8.45
C ARG A 10 33.00 -1.50 -9.00
N MET A 11 31.76 -1.94 -9.10
CA MET A 11 30.65 -1.06 -9.54
C MET A 11 30.51 0.18 -8.67
N LEU A 12 30.64 0.02 -7.34
CA LEU A 12 30.57 1.16 -6.42
C LEU A 12 31.79 2.05 -6.47
N ALA A 13 32.97 1.51 -6.78
CA ALA A 13 34.17 2.33 -7.00
C ALA A 13 34.02 3.18 -8.28
N GLU A 14 33.56 2.59 -9.38
CA GLU A 14 33.24 3.30 -10.62
C GLU A 14 32.15 4.37 -10.41
N TRP A 15 31.14 4.07 -9.56
CA TRP A 15 30.09 5.01 -9.20
C TRP A 15 30.60 6.15 -8.31
N GLU A 16 31.55 5.87 -7.42
CA GLU A 16 32.19 6.85 -6.52
C GLU A 16 32.98 7.92 -7.31
N GLU A 17 33.63 7.52 -8.42
CA GLU A 17 34.34 8.47 -9.30
C GLU A 17 33.40 9.49 -9.92
N VAL A 18 32.16 9.09 -10.24
CA VAL A 18 31.17 9.97 -10.88
C VAL A 18 30.32 10.71 -9.86
N TYR A 19 29.96 10.06 -8.76
CA TYR A 19 29.05 10.55 -7.72
C TYR A 19 29.59 10.32 -6.30
N PRO A 20 30.69 11.00 -5.89
CA PRO A 20 31.38 10.75 -4.62
C PRO A 20 30.48 10.97 -3.38
N ASP A 21 29.56 11.92 -3.45
CA ASP A 21 28.63 12.25 -2.37
C ASP A 21 27.31 11.46 -2.38
N SER A 22 27.20 10.44 -3.25
CA SER A 22 25.98 9.65 -3.33
C SER A 22 25.71 8.88 -2.01
N VAL A 23 24.43 8.71 -1.70
CA VAL A 23 24.01 7.94 -0.51
C VAL A 23 24.53 6.50 -0.58
N ALA A 24 24.59 5.91 -1.78
CA ALA A 24 25.08 4.56 -2.00
C ALA A 24 26.56 4.43 -1.59
N VAL A 25 27.42 5.35 -2.05
CA VAL A 25 28.84 5.38 -1.72
C VAL A 25 29.07 5.60 -0.23
N ARG A 26 28.36 6.57 0.38
CA ARG A 26 28.47 6.82 1.83
C ARG A 26 28.06 5.58 2.65
N LYS A 27 26.98 4.91 2.29
CA LYS A 27 26.53 3.70 2.98
C LYS A 27 27.49 2.54 2.78
N TRP A 28 28.06 2.38 1.58
CA TRP A 28 29.07 1.37 1.31
C TRP A 28 30.35 1.59 2.13
N ASN A 29 30.82 2.82 2.22
CA ASN A 29 31.99 3.16 3.01
C ASN A 29 31.76 2.95 4.52
N LEU A 30 30.56 3.27 5.04
CA LEU A 30 30.16 2.93 6.40
C LEU A 30 30.16 1.41 6.63
N PHE A 31 29.63 0.63 5.68
CA PHE A 31 29.63 -0.83 5.76
C PHE A 31 31.05 -1.40 5.79
N LYS A 32 31.93 -0.97 4.88
CA LYS A 32 33.35 -1.39 4.86
C LYS A 32 34.07 -1.07 6.16
N ASN A 33 33.84 0.10 6.71
CA ASN A 33 34.51 0.56 7.93
C ASN A 33 33.94 -0.06 9.22
N GLY A 34 32.68 -0.49 9.22
CA GLY A 34 31.99 -1.15 10.35
C GLY A 34 32.33 -2.63 10.50
N GLY A 35 32.87 -3.25 9.46
CA GLY A 35 33.04 -4.72 9.35
C GLY A 35 34.28 -5.31 10.03
N ARG A 36 34.72 -4.82 11.19
CA ARG A 36 35.89 -5.37 11.90
C ARG A 36 35.66 -6.74 12.54
N ALA A 37 34.43 -7.21 12.67
CA ALA A 37 34.11 -8.54 13.16
C ALA A 37 33.51 -9.38 12.03
N GLN A 38 34.23 -10.37 11.53
CA GLN A 38 33.80 -11.25 10.44
C GLN A 38 32.43 -11.88 10.66
N THR A 39 32.11 -12.27 11.89
CA THR A 39 30.81 -12.84 12.27
C THR A 39 29.67 -11.84 12.08
N THR A 40 29.85 -10.58 12.47
CA THR A 40 28.86 -9.53 12.33
C THR A 40 28.64 -9.18 10.87
N GLN A 41 29.69 -9.13 10.06
CA GLN A 41 29.61 -8.90 8.63
C GLN A 41 28.82 -10.01 7.93
N GLY A 42 29.11 -11.28 8.26
CA GLY A 42 28.37 -12.42 7.72
C GLY A 42 26.87 -12.38 8.05
N CYS A 43 26.51 -12.02 9.28
CA CYS A 43 25.11 -11.83 9.67
C CYS A 43 24.43 -10.70 8.87
N ILE A 44 25.11 -9.57 8.66
CA ILE A 44 24.58 -8.46 7.86
C ILE A 44 24.39 -8.87 6.41
N GLU A 45 25.36 -9.59 5.83
CA GLU A 45 25.27 -10.08 4.44
C GLU A 45 24.11 -11.08 4.26
N LEU A 46 23.89 -11.99 5.23
CA LEU A 46 22.76 -12.91 5.23
C LEU A 46 21.43 -12.17 5.30
N MET A 47 21.29 -11.22 6.23
CA MET A 47 20.08 -10.41 6.39
C MET A 47 19.79 -9.56 5.14
N LEU A 48 20.84 -9.00 4.53
CA LEU A 48 20.71 -8.24 3.28
C LEU A 48 20.29 -9.15 2.13
N GLY A 49 20.92 -10.32 2.03
CA GLY A 49 20.57 -11.35 1.05
C GLY A 49 19.11 -11.77 1.13
N GLU A 50 18.61 -12.03 2.34
CA GLU A 50 17.21 -12.36 2.58
C GLU A 50 16.27 -11.22 2.17
N LYS A 51 16.58 -9.98 2.53
CA LYS A 51 15.75 -8.82 2.16
C LYS A 51 15.76 -8.54 0.66
N LEU A 52 16.87 -8.78 -0.02
CA LEU A 52 17.00 -8.54 -1.46
C LEU A 52 16.56 -9.74 -2.31
N ASN A 53 16.26 -10.88 -1.70
CA ASN A 53 15.84 -12.09 -2.42
C ASN A 53 14.58 -11.86 -3.27
N ILE A 54 13.70 -10.96 -2.86
CA ILE A 54 12.52 -10.59 -3.62
C ILE A 54 12.84 -10.13 -5.05
N PHE A 55 13.96 -9.43 -5.25
CA PHE A 55 14.37 -8.95 -6.57
C PHE A 55 14.95 -10.09 -7.46
N THR A 56 15.15 -11.28 -6.91
CA THR A 56 15.58 -12.45 -7.67
C THR A 56 14.43 -13.24 -8.26
N THR A 57 13.19 -12.95 -7.85
CA THR A 57 11.99 -13.60 -8.38
C THR A 57 11.79 -13.25 -9.85
N GLU A 58 11.23 -14.17 -10.63
CA GLU A 58 10.99 -13.94 -12.06
C GLU A 58 10.03 -12.77 -12.31
N GLY A 59 9.00 -12.60 -11.45
CA GLY A 59 8.08 -11.47 -11.52
C GLY A 59 8.77 -10.13 -11.30
N ALA A 60 9.64 -10.03 -10.29
CA ALA A 60 10.38 -8.80 -10.01
C ALA A 60 11.40 -8.48 -11.13
N LYS A 61 12.07 -9.50 -11.68
CA LYS A 61 12.95 -9.33 -12.84
C LYS A 61 12.18 -8.86 -14.07
N ALA A 62 11.06 -9.50 -14.38
CA ALA A 62 10.22 -9.12 -15.52
C ALA A 62 9.72 -7.67 -15.38
N PHE A 63 9.33 -7.26 -14.17
CA PHE A 63 8.93 -5.87 -13.90
C PHE A 63 10.11 -4.90 -14.06
N ALA A 64 11.27 -5.20 -13.48
CA ALA A 64 12.44 -4.32 -13.52
C ALA A 64 13.03 -4.17 -14.93
N LEU A 65 12.98 -5.23 -15.75
CA LEU A 65 13.50 -5.25 -17.11
C LEU A 65 12.47 -4.78 -18.16
N ASN A 66 11.23 -4.52 -17.76
CA ASN A 66 10.21 -4.04 -18.68
C ASN A 66 10.58 -2.65 -19.21
N PRO A 67 10.70 -2.46 -20.55
CA PRO A 67 10.99 -1.15 -21.13
C PRO A 67 9.85 -0.13 -20.90
N HIS A 68 8.64 -0.61 -20.65
CA HIS A 68 7.49 0.22 -20.35
C HIS A 68 7.32 0.39 -18.82
N GLN A 69 8.16 1.21 -18.22
CA GLN A 69 8.06 1.53 -16.80
C GLN A 69 6.80 2.33 -16.48
N VAL A 70 6.19 2.02 -15.33
CA VAL A 70 5.02 2.75 -14.84
C VAL A 70 5.47 4.11 -14.30
N ASP A 71 4.99 5.18 -14.93
CA ASP A 71 5.21 6.54 -14.46
C ASP A 71 3.97 7.00 -13.67
N PHE A 72 4.03 6.86 -12.35
CA PHE A 72 2.93 7.26 -11.46
C PHE A 72 2.61 8.75 -11.54
N ALA A 73 3.58 9.63 -11.83
CA ALA A 73 3.33 11.07 -11.98
C ALA A 73 2.42 11.38 -13.17
N LYS A 74 2.45 10.56 -14.22
CA LYS A 74 1.54 10.72 -15.38
C LYS A 74 0.07 10.52 -15.00
N MET A 75 -0.23 9.68 -14.00
CA MET A 75 -1.61 9.42 -13.57
C MET A 75 -2.29 10.67 -13.02
N GLY A 76 -1.54 11.58 -12.37
CA GLY A 76 -2.04 12.87 -11.93
C GLY A 76 -2.18 13.92 -13.03
N ARG A 77 -1.75 13.64 -14.27
CA ARG A 77 -1.74 14.57 -15.41
C ARG A 77 -2.65 14.15 -16.56
N LYS A 78 -2.85 12.84 -16.74
CA LYS A 78 -3.65 12.23 -17.81
C LYS A 78 -4.55 11.14 -17.24
N LYS A 79 -5.69 10.89 -17.91
CA LYS A 79 -6.57 9.77 -17.58
C LYS A 79 -5.90 8.47 -17.96
N ILE A 80 -5.49 7.68 -16.97
CA ILE A 80 -4.83 6.38 -17.14
C ILE A 80 -5.50 5.41 -16.16
N ALA A 81 -5.75 4.18 -16.61
CA ALA A 81 -6.11 3.07 -15.75
C ALA A 81 -4.91 2.11 -15.65
N LEU A 82 -4.49 1.80 -14.42
CA LEU A 82 -3.47 0.82 -14.11
C LEU A 82 -4.12 -0.33 -13.35
N PHE A 83 -3.98 -1.54 -13.85
CA PHE A 83 -4.45 -2.75 -13.19
C PHE A 83 -3.24 -3.52 -12.66
N LEU A 84 -3.20 -3.76 -11.35
CA LEU A 84 -2.23 -4.60 -10.69
C LEU A 84 -2.91 -5.91 -10.33
N ASN A 85 -2.55 -6.98 -11.04
CA ASN A 85 -3.05 -8.31 -10.75
C ASN A 85 -2.02 -9.09 -9.94
N ILE A 86 -2.44 -9.64 -8.81
CA ILE A 86 -1.59 -10.30 -7.83
C ILE A 86 -2.20 -11.66 -7.52
N SER A 87 -1.34 -12.67 -7.33
CA SER A 87 -1.78 -13.98 -6.91
C SER A 87 -2.14 -14.00 -5.43
N ASP A 88 -3.34 -14.45 -5.08
CA ASP A 88 -3.74 -14.64 -3.68
C ASP A 88 -3.02 -15.82 -3.02
N MET A 89 -2.52 -16.75 -3.81
CA MET A 89 -1.84 -17.97 -3.36
C MET A 89 -0.34 -17.77 -3.12
N ASP A 90 0.30 -16.85 -3.87
CA ASP A 90 1.74 -16.60 -3.79
C ASP A 90 2.05 -15.27 -3.12
N ARG A 91 2.34 -15.32 -1.83
CA ARG A 91 2.69 -14.17 -1.02
C ARG A 91 4.14 -13.70 -1.15
N SER A 92 4.94 -14.37 -1.96
CA SER A 92 6.34 -14.01 -2.20
C SER A 92 6.48 -12.59 -2.77
N GLN A 93 5.44 -12.09 -3.45
CA GLN A 93 5.39 -10.78 -4.10
C GLN A 93 4.89 -9.63 -3.19
N ASP A 94 4.39 -9.92 -1.99
CA ASP A 94 3.77 -8.92 -1.08
C ASP A 94 4.71 -7.73 -0.80
N LYS A 95 5.99 -8.00 -0.53
CA LYS A 95 6.98 -6.95 -0.28
C LYS A 95 7.20 -6.04 -1.49
N PHE A 96 7.19 -6.64 -2.68
CA PHE A 96 7.33 -5.90 -3.93
C PHE A 96 6.12 -5.01 -4.19
N LEU A 97 4.93 -5.53 -3.93
CA LEU A 97 3.69 -4.79 -4.03
C LEU A 97 3.64 -3.62 -3.04
N ASN A 98 4.08 -3.84 -1.80
CA ASN A 98 4.20 -2.78 -0.80
C ASN A 98 5.10 -1.64 -1.28
N MET A 99 6.20 -1.96 -1.97
CA MET A 99 7.07 -0.97 -2.58
C MET A 99 6.36 -0.19 -3.69
N ILE A 100 5.59 -0.86 -4.55
CA ILE A 100 4.81 -0.23 -5.62
C ILE A 100 3.81 0.76 -5.04
N TYR A 101 3.00 0.34 -4.06
CA TYR A 101 2.02 1.23 -3.42
C TYR A 101 2.69 2.41 -2.72
N THR A 102 3.76 2.16 -1.97
CA THR A 102 4.51 3.21 -1.28
C THR A 102 5.05 4.24 -2.28
N GLN A 103 5.64 3.77 -3.37
CA GLN A 103 6.14 4.66 -4.42
C GLN A 103 5.01 5.41 -5.13
N ALA A 104 3.89 4.76 -5.43
CA ALA A 104 2.75 5.40 -6.05
C ALA A 104 2.24 6.58 -5.21
N PHE A 105 1.99 6.35 -3.91
CA PHE A 105 1.56 7.42 -3.00
C PHE A 105 2.59 8.55 -2.89
N HIS A 106 3.87 8.21 -2.71
CA HIS A 106 4.93 9.21 -2.58
C HIS A 106 5.11 10.04 -3.85
N ILE A 107 5.09 9.41 -5.03
CA ILE A 107 5.26 10.11 -6.30
C ILE A 107 4.06 11.00 -6.59
N LEU A 108 2.84 10.51 -6.37
CA LEU A 108 1.62 11.29 -6.57
C LEU A 108 1.55 12.49 -5.61
N CYS A 109 1.84 12.29 -4.32
CA CYS A 109 1.87 13.39 -3.35
C CYS A 109 2.97 14.42 -3.72
N ARG A 110 4.16 13.94 -4.07
CA ARG A 110 5.26 14.82 -4.48
C ARG A 110 4.94 15.59 -5.75
N SER A 111 4.27 14.96 -6.72
CA SER A 111 3.83 15.64 -7.95
C SER A 111 2.79 16.72 -7.63
N ALA A 112 1.81 16.43 -6.76
CA ALA A 112 0.86 17.45 -6.31
C ALA A 112 1.57 18.63 -5.64
N ASP A 113 2.52 18.36 -4.73
CA ASP A 113 3.18 19.40 -3.94
C ASP A 113 4.16 20.26 -4.76
N LYS A 114 4.78 19.69 -5.81
CA LYS A 114 5.86 20.38 -6.56
C LYS A 114 5.42 20.94 -7.91
N ASP A 115 4.52 20.23 -8.59
CA ASP A 115 4.18 20.54 -9.98
C ASP A 115 3.00 21.52 -10.09
N TYR A 116 2.26 21.75 -8.97
CA TYR A 116 1.05 22.57 -8.96
C TYR A 116 1.04 23.57 -7.81
N ALA A 117 0.68 24.81 -8.12
CA ALA A 117 0.67 25.91 -7.15
C ALA A 117 -0.38 25.74 -6.04
N ASP A 118 -1.48 25.04 -6.33
CA ASP A 118 -2.56 24.72 -5.41
C ASP A 118 -2.34 23.41 -4.64
N HIS A 119 -1.18 22.75 -4.86
CA HIS A 119 -0.83 21.44 -4.28
C HIS A 119 -1.83 20.32 -4.59
N ARG A 120 -2.50 20.39 -5.75
CA ARG A 120 -3.51 19.41 -6.18
C ARG A 120 -3.15 18.81 -7.53
N LEU A 121 -3.41 17.52 -7.71
CA LEU A 121 -3.26 16.87 -9.01
C LEU A 121 -4.29 17.41 -9.99
N LYS A 122 -3.86 17.65 -11.23
CA LYS A 122 -4.76 18.13 -12.29
C LYS A 122 -5.83 17.11 -12.66
N VAL A 123 -5.50 15.83 -12.59
CA VAL A 123 -6.43 14.72 -12.77
C VAL A 123 -6.51 13.98 -11.43
N PRO A 124 -7.71 13.94 -10.79
CA PRO A 124 -7.88 13.18 -9.56
C PRO A 124 -7.55 11.70 -9.77
N VAL A 125 -6.81 11.12 -8.82
CA VAL A 125 -6.41 9.71 -8.85
C VAL A 125 -7.20 8.93 -7.82
N ARG A 126 -7.89 7.86 -8.24
CA ARG A 126 -8.54 6.92 -7.35
C ARG A 126 -7.77 5.60 -7.33
N ILE A 127 -7.39 5.17 -6.16
CA ILE A 127 -6.73 3.88 -5.91
C ILE A 127 -7.77 2.97 -5.27
N ILE A 128 -8.07 1.84 -5.94
CA ILE A 128 -8.99 0.83 -5.44
C ILE A 128 -8.14 -0.31 -4.89
N LEU A 129 -8.26 -0.57 -3.60
CA LEU A 129 -7.56 -1.61 -2.87
C LEU A 129 -8.55 -2.72 -2.55
N ASP A 130 -8.62 -3.69 -3.46
CA ASP A 130 -9.46 -4.86 -3.27
C ASP A 130 -8.78 -5.85 -2.32
N ASP A 131 -9.56 -6.46 -1.46
CA ASP A 131 -9.13 -7.40 -0.42
C ASP A 131 -7.93 -6.89 0.42
N PHE A 132 -7.99 -5.61 0.77
CA PHE A 132 -6.88 -4.82 1.33
C PHE A 132 -6.21 -5.44 2.55
N ALA A 133 -6.97 -6.09 3.42
CA ALA A 133 -6.46 -6.67 4.66
C ALA A 133 -6.03 -8.14 4.52
N SER A 134 -6.10 -8.73 3.32
CA SER A 134 -5.73 -10.14 3.12
C SER A 134 -4.26 -10.30 2.74
N ASN A 135 -3.74 -9.42 1.90
CA ASN A 135 -2.51 -9.68 1.17
C ASN A 135 -1.38 -8.69 1.45
N THR A 136 -1.67 -7.43 1.76
CA THR A 136 -0.62 -6.41 1.68
C THR A 136 -0.73 -5.38 2.79
N THR A 137 0.38 -5.09 3.46
CA THR A 137 0.47 -4.00 4.43
C THR A 137 1.19 -2.82 3.80
N ILE A 138 0.48 -1.72 3.51
CA ILE A 138 1.13 -0.49 3.07
C ILE A 138 1.72 0.20 4.31
N PRO A 139 3.04 0.38 4.38
CA PRO A 139 3.67 1.04 5.53
C PRO A 139 3.12 2.45 5.75
N ASP A 140 2.88 2.83 7.01
CA ASP A 140 2.38 4.14 7.42
C ASP A 140 1.08 4.59 6.71
N PHE A 141 0.24 3.63 6.28
CA PHE A 141 -0.99 3.93 5.54
C PHE A 141 -1.97 4.79 6.33
N ASP A 142 -2.01 4.65 7.65
CA ASP A 142 -2.75 5.50 8.57
C ASP A 142 -2.38 6.99 8.44
N LYS A 143 -1.10 7.29 8.21
CA LYS A 143 -0.63 8.65 7.97
C LYS A 143 -0.89 9.09 6.53
N ILE A 144 -0.66 8.20 5.56
CA ILE A 144 -0.89 8.48 4.14
C ILE A 144 -2.33 8.87 3.90
N ILE A 145 -3.31 8.06 4.36
CA ILE A 145 -4.74 8.29 4.12
C ILE A 145 -5.23 9.62 4.70
N SER A 146 -4.60 10.13 5.75
CA SER A 146 -4.97 11.39 6.39
C SER A 146 -4.59 12.64 5.57
N VAL A 147 -3.63 12.53 4.63
CA VAL A 147 -3.08 13.68 3.90
C VAL A 147 -3.36 13.66 2.40
N ILE A 148 -3.70 12.52 1.82
CA ILE A 148 -3.83 12.37 0.35
C ILE A 148 -5.03 13.10 -0.24
N ARG A 149 -6.12 13.25 0.52
CA ARG A 149 -7.37 13.88 0.05
C ARG A 149 -7.15 15.31 -0.43
N SER A 150 -6.35 16.11 0.27
CA SER A 150 -6.04 17.49 -0.11
C SER A 150 -5.32 17.60 -1.45
N ARG A 151 -4.72 16.50 -1.93
CA ARG A 151 -3.95 16.39 -3.17
C ARG A 151 -4.72 15.77 -4.34
N GLU A 152 -6.04 15.61 -4.21
CA GLU A 152 -6.92 14.94 -5.19
C GLU A 152 -6.56 13.46 -5.39
N ILE A 153 -6.09 12.80 -4.32
CA ILE A 153 -5.85 11.36 -4.29
C ILE A 153 -6.89 10.73 -3.37
N TYR A 154 -7.63 9.78 -3.89
CA TYR A 154 -8.72 9.11 -3.21
C TYR A 154 -8.47 7.61 -3.15
N VAL A 155 -8.90 6.99 -2.05
CA VAL A 155 -8.76 5.54 -1.86
C VAL A 155 -10.14 4.93 -1.65
N SER A 156 -10.38 3.79 -2.29
CA SER A 156 -11.49 2.89 -1.98
C SER A 156 -10.90 1.62 -1.42
N ILE A 157 -11.24 1.28 -0.19
CA ILE A 157 -10.73 0.11 0.52
C ILE A 157 -11.86 -0.90 0.62
N ILE A 158 -11.62 -2.12 0.15
CA ILE A 158 -12.56 -3.23 0.27
C ILE A 158 -12.01 -4.22 1.28
N LEU A 159 -12.80 -4.51 2.30
CA LEU A 159 -12.44 -5.37 3.42
C LEU A 159 -13.47 -6.49 3.58
N GLN A 160 -13.03 -7.68 3.91
CA GLN A 160 -13.94 -8.76 4.32
C GLN A 160 -14.45 -8.53 5.75
N SER A 161 -13.60 -8.01 6.64
CA SER A 161 -13.97 -7.62 7.99
C SER A 161 -13.02 -6.53 8.55
N ILE A 162 -13.50 -5.78 9.55
CA ILE A 162 -12.62 -4.83 10.26
C ILE A 162 -11.63 -5.57 11.17
N THR A 163 -11.93 -6.78 11.57
CA THR A 163 -11.05 -7.63 12.38
C THR A 163 -9.76 -7.95 11.63
N GLN A 164 -9.85 -8.23 10.33
CA GLN A 164 -8.66 -8.42 9.50
C GLN A 164 -7.79 -7.16 9.44
N LEU A 165 -8.41 -5.99 9.26
CA LEU A 165 -7.69 -4.72 9.26
C LEU A 165 -6.95 -4.49 10.58
N TYR A 166 -7.61 -4.76 11.71
CA TYR A 166 -6.99 -4.63 13.03
C TYR A 166 -5.88 -5.65 13.27
N GLY A 167 -6.00 -6.85 12.70
CA GLY A 167 -4.96 -7.87 12.75
C GLY A 167 -3.65 -7.44 12.08
N ILE A 168 -3.75 -6.67 10.99
CA ILE A 168 -2.59 -6.21 10.21
C ILE A 168 -2.01 -4.89 10.74
N TYR A 169 -2.85 -3.90 10.96
CA TYR A 169 -2.41 -2.54 11.33
C TYR A 169 -2.42 -2.26 12.84
N GLY A 170 -3.03 -3.15 13.63
CA GLY A 170 -3.35 -2.89 15.01
C GLY A 170 -4.61 -2.03 15.16
N LEU A 171 -5.20 -2.02 16.38
CA LEU A 171 -6.47 -1.36 16.64
C LEU A 171 -6.43 0.14 16.33
N GLU A 172 -5.45 0.86 16.85
CA GLU A 172 -5.36 2.32 16.74
C GLU A 172 -5.20 2.80 15.30
N LYS A 173 -4.27 2.18 14.56
CA LYS A 173 -4.03 2.52 13.14
C LYS A 173 -5.21 2.11 12.27
N GLY A 174 -5.79 0.93 12.52
CA GLY A 174 -6.99 0.47 11.80
C GLY A 174 -8.17 1.40 11.99
N GLN A 175 -8.41 1.89 13.22
CA GLN A 175 -9.42 2.90 13.49
C GLN A 175 -9.12 4.22 12.79
N THR A 176 -7.87 4.64 12.75
CA THR A 176 -7.45 5.85 12.02
C THR A 176 -7.76 5.71 10.53
N ILE A 177 -7.47 4.56 9.92
CA ILE A 177 -7.78 4.28 8.51
C ILE A 177 -9.28 4.38 8.26
N ILE A 178 -10.11 3.70 9.06
CA ILE A 178 -11.57 3.72 8.89
C ILE A 178 -12.13 5.13 9.08
N ASN A 179 -11.66 5.88 10.07
CA ASN A 179 -12.14 7.23 10.38
C ASN A 179 -11.79 8.26 9.30
N ASN A 180 -10.80 7.98 8.46
CA ASN A 180 -10.47 8.81 7.29
C ASN A 180 -11.31 8.46 6.04
N CYS A 181 -12.18 7.45 6.11
CA CYS A 181 -13.13 7.11 5.06
C CYS A 181 -14.44 7.85 5.30
N ASP A 182 -14.76 8.85 4.48
CA ASP A 182 -16.00 9.65 4.60
C ASP A 182 -17.25 8.82 4.26
N ASN A 183 -17.12 7.79 3.45
CA ASN A 183 -18.20 6.87 3.08
C ASN A 183 -17.83 5.45 3.50
N CYS A 184 -18.82 4.72 4.02
CA CYS A 184 -18.70 3.32 4.33
C CYS A 184 -19.94 2.59 3.81
N LEU A 185 -19.73 1.61 2.94
CA LEU A 185 -20.78 0.73 2.43
C LEU A 185 -20.59 -0.65 3.08
N TYR A 186 -21.57 -1.08 3.87
CA TYR A 186 -21.59 -2.40 4.49
C TYR A 186 -22.53 -3.32 3.75
N LEU A 187 -21.99 -4.37 3.19
CA LEU A 187 -22.70 -5.34 2.35
C LEU A 187 -23.20 -6.59 3.10
N GLY A 188 -23.06 -6.61 4.42
CA GLY A 188 -23.34 -7.78 5.24
C GLY A 188 -22.10 -8.63 5.51
N GLY A 189 -22.20 -9.56 6.45
CA GLY A 189 -21.12 -10.46 6.81
C GLY A 189 -21.42 -11.16 8.15
N GLN A 190 -20.60 -12.15 8.51
CA GLN A 190 -20.76 -12.95 9.72
C GLN A 190 -19.80 -12.56 10.85
N ASP A 191 -18.90 -11.59 10.59
CA ASP A 191 -17.96 -11.13 11.61
C ASP A 191 -18.66 -10.30 12.69
N VAL A 192 -18.65 -10.82 13.90
CA VAL A 192 -19.37 -10.23 15.04
C VAL A 192 -18.84 -8.85 15.42
N GLU A 193 -17.54 -8.64 15.35
CA GLU A 193 -16.94 -7.34 15.68
C GLU A 193 -17.28 -6.28 14.63
N THR A 194 -17.27 -6.66 13.35
CA THR A 194 -17.78 -5.78 12.27
C THR A 194 -19.26 -5.47 12.48
N ALA A 195 -20.07 -6.49 12.81
CA ALA A 195 -21.49 -6.29 13.05
C ALA A 195 -21.77 -5.35 14.24
N LYS A 196 -21.02 -5.46 15.35
CA LYS A 196 -21.08 -4.53 16.48
C LYS A 196 -20.73 -3.09 16.08
N TYR A 197 -19.65 -2.92 15.33
CA TYR A 197 -19.24 -1.60 14.84
C TYR A 197 -20.30 -0.97 13.97
N ILE A 198 -20.87 -1.71 13.03
CA ILE A 198 -21.95 -1.25 12.14
C ILE A 198 -23.25 -1.00 12.93
N ALA A 199 -23.58 -1.83 13.91
CA ALA A 199 -24.76 -1.67 14.73
C ALA A 199 -24.79 -0.33 15.48
N VAL A 200 -23.67 0.07 16.06
CA VAL A 200 -23.52 1.39 16.70
C VAL A 200 -23.74 2.50 15.68
N LYS A 201 -23.14 2.43 14.50
CA LYS A 201 -23.30 3.45 13.44
C LYS A 201 -24.72 3.51 12.88
N ALA A 202 -25.39 2.38 12.77
CA ALA A 202 -26.77 2.28 12.25
C ALA A 202 -27.84 2.53 13.30
N ASN A 203 -27.49 2.68 14.58
CA ASN A 203 -28.41 2.70 15.72
C ASN A 203 -29.32 1.47 15.72
N LYS A 204 -28.72 0.28 15.62
CA LYS A 204 -29.37 -1.04 15.60
C LYS A 204 -28.67 -1.98 16.59
N THR A 205 -29.22 -3.20 16.75
CA THR A 205 -28.53 -4.25 17.48
C THR A 205 -27.58 -5.04 16.56
N ALA A 206 -26.56 -5.67 17.15
CA ALA A 206 -25.66 -6.51 16.38
C ALA A 206 -26.40 -7.66 15.69
N ASN A 207 -27.42 -8.27 16.36
CA ASN A 207 -28.22 -9.33 15.78
C ASN A 207 -28.98 -8.84 14.53
N THR A 208 -29.57 -7.64 14.57
CA THR A 208 -30.25 -7.05 13.39
C THR A 208 -29.28 -6.88 12.21
N ILE A 209 -28.01 -6.59 12.48
CA ILE A 209 -27.00 -6.45 11.44
C ILE A 209 -26.56 -7.82 10.89
N LEU A 210 -26.38 -8.81 11.75
CA LEU A 210 -26.04 -10.19 11.33
C LEU A 210 -27.16 -10.88 10.56
N GLU A 211 -28.42 -10.55 10.88
CA GLU A 211 -29.63 -11.09 10.23
C GLU A 211 -30.07 -10.29 8.98
N MET A 212 -29.26 -9.32 8.57
CA MET A 212 -29.60 -8.48 7.41
C MET A 212 -29.71 -9.34 6.14
N PRO A 213 -30.80 -9.18 5.34
CA PRO A 213 -30.95 -9.88 4.07
C PRO A 213 -29.78 -9.64 3.14
N VAL A 214 -29.41 -10.66 2.34
CA VAL A 214 -28.30 -10.61 1.40
C VAL A 214 -28.49 -9.51 0.33
N THR A 215 -29.74 -9.15 0.03
CA THR A 215 -30.09 -8.07 -0.92
C THR A 215 -29.85 -6.67 -0.38
N ASP A 216 -29.69 -6.53 0.93
CA ASP A 216 -29.63 -5.24 1.58
C ASP A 216 -28.18 -4.81 1.88
N ALA A 217 -28.00 -3.51 2.06
CA ALA A 217 -26.74 -2.92 2.49
C ALA A 217 -27.01 -1.67 3.36
N TYR A 218 -26.01 -1.25 4.12
CA TYR A 218 -26.02 0.04 4.82
C TYR A 218 -24.99 0.98 4.21
N LEU A 219 -25.45 2.17 3.82
CA LEU A 219 -24.59 3.28 3.40
C LEU A 219 -24.47 4.31 4.52
N PHE A 220 -23.24 4.60 4.91
CA PHE A 220 -22.90 5.65 5.86
C PHE A 220 -22.11 6.73 5.13
N THR A 221 -22.61 7.95 5.15
CA THR A 221 -21.92 9.12 4.60
C THR A 221 -21.71 10.13 5.72
N ARG A 222 -20.53 10.71 5.79
CA ARG A 222 -20.18 11.69 6.84
C ARG A 222 -21.19 12.83 6.87
N GLY A 223 -21.72 13.12 8.06
CA GLY A 223 -22.72 14.19 8.27
C GLY A 223 -24.13 13.83 7.84
N GLN A 224 -24.41 12.60 7.43
CA GLN A 224 -25.75 12.12 7.05
C GLN A 224 -26.23 11.00 7.96
N LYS A 225 -27.54 10.79 8.01
CA LYS A 225 -28.13 9.64 8.71
C LYS A 225 -27.79 8.35 7.94
N PRO A 226 -27.59 7.24 8.64
CA PRO A 226 -27.40 5.93 8.00
C PRO A 226 -28.57 5.60 7.09
N CYS A 227 -28.28 5.13 5.89
CA CYS A 227 -29.28 4.74 4.91
C CYS A 227 -29.21 3.24 4.64
N LYS A 228 -30.33 2.55 4.80
CA LYS A 228 -30.46 1.17 4.32
C LYS A 228 -30.80 1.23 2.84
N VAL A 229 -30.05 0.52 2.01
CA VAL A 229 -30.15 0.51 0.55
C VAL A 229 -30.22 -0.92 0.04
N GLU A 230 -30.81 -1.11 -1.12
CA GLU A 230 -30.76 -2.39 -1.85
C GLU A 230 -29.47 -2.48 -2.66
N LYS A 231 -28.90 -3.68 -2.72
CA LYS A 231 -27.74 -3.95 -3.58
C LYS A 231 -28.17 -3.95 -5.04
N TYR A 232 -27.35 -3.33 -5.87
CA TYR A 232 -27.53 -3.43 -7.32
C TYR A 232 -27.25 -4.85 -7.80
N ASP A 233 -28.12 -5.39 -8.63
CA ASP A 233 -27.89 -6.68 -9.28
C ASP A 233 -26.95 -6.48 -10.47
N CYS A 234 -25.76 -7.07 -10.37
CA CYS A 234 -24.72 -7.03 -11.41
C CYS A 234 -24.76 -8.26 -12.33
N SER A 235 -25.76 -9.13 -12.19
CA SER A 235 -25.91 -10.28 -13.08
C SER A 235 -26.30 -9.78 -14.48
N ILE A 236 -25.36 -9.85 -15.42
CA ILE A 236 -25.58 -9.59 -16.86
C ILE A 236 -25.50 -10.90 -17.60
#